data_545e5adcea045eb5da85b3eb67d79e3a
#
_entry.id   545e5adcea045eb5da85b3eb67d79e3a
#
_cell.length_a   1.000
_cell.length_b   1.000
_cell.length_c   1.000
_cell.angle_alpha   90.00
_cell.angle_beta   90.00
_cell.angle_gamma   90.00
#
_symmetry.space_group_name_H-M   'P 1'
#
loop_
_entity.id
_entity.type
_entity.pdbx_description
1 polymer ?
#
loop_
_entity_poly.entity_id
_entity_poly.type
_entity_poly.pdbx_seq_one_letter_code
_entity_poly.pdbx_strand_id
1 'polypeptide(L)'
;IGYCTHFSVFILLCHTRGFAFRNSGVQQAGYTLHRLLLFWMMFLPSNEHFSIDSYNKINSTSVDGMTSSINSIATFGLLLQLSLIYQFTSSFKVNPKWTVDGSAIYYVLNNKAFVYEPFGRDILLKYLSPFLLSILTKSTVWLERFAPLFIFVYPLRYLGVFLFIGFHLGL
;
A
#
# COMPACT_ATOMS: atom_id res chain seq x y z
N ILE A 1 6.30 8.49 21.06
CA ILE A 1 6.18 7.57 19.95
C ILE A 1 7.56 7.50 19.29
N GLY A 2 8.16 6.28 19.06
CA GLY A 2 9.49 6.14 18.46
C GLY A 2 10.65 6.24 19.47
N TYR A 3 10.59 5.49 20.57
CA TYR A 3 11.73 5.22 21.45
C TYR A 3 12.35 3.87 21.06
N CYS A 4 13.67 3.83 20.87
CA CYS A 4 14.36 2.66 20.32
C CYS A 4 13.64 2.11 19.08
N THR A 5 13.40 2.95 18.09
CA THR A 5 12.43 2.72 17.00
C THR A 5 12.65 1.39 16.29
N HIS A 6 13.89 1.06 15.90
CA HIS A 6 14.20 -0.20 15.21
C HIS A 6 13.90 -1.45 16.07
N PHE A 7 14.20 -1.39 17.38
CA PHE A 7 13.93 -2.47 18.30
C PHE A 7 12.41 -2.65 18.52
N SER A 8 11.68 -1.55 18.66
CA SER A 8 10.23 -1.57 18.79
C SER A 8 9.56 -2.17 17.55
N VAL A 9 10.03 -1.83 16.36
CA VAL A 9 9.56 -2.38 15.08
C VAL A 9 9.86 -3.88 14.99
N PHE A 10 11.03 -4.32 15.43
CA PHE A 10 11.39 -5.75 15.49
C PHE A 10 10.44 -6.54 16.39
N ILE A 11 10.18 -6.05 17.61
CA ILE A 11 9.22 -6.67 18.54
C ILE A 11 7.84 -6.76 17.90
N LEU A 12 7.38 -5.68 17.26
CA LEU A 12 6.08 -5.65 16.60
C LEU A 12 6.00 -6.64 15.43
N LEU A 13 7.08 -6.79 14.66
CA LEU A 13 7.17 -7.79 13.60
C LEU A 13 7.07 -9.21 14.16
N CYS A 14 7.82 -9.53 15.22
CA CYS A 14 7.76 -10.82 15.88
C CYS A 14 6.36 -11.12 16.43
N HIS A 15 5.73 -10.13 17.04
CA HIS A 15 4.39 -10.24 17.59
C HIS A 15 3.34 -10.51 16.48
N THR A 16 3.35 -9.74 15.41
CA THR A 16 2.43 -9.94 14.27
C THR A 16 2.65 -11.28 13.56
N ARG A 17 3.88 -11.81 13.53
CA ARG A 17 4.19 -13.16 13.04
C ARG A 17 3.63 -14.23 13.98
N GLY A 18 3.79 -14.06 15.28
CA GLY A 18 3.23 -14.97 16.28
C GLY A 18 1.71 -15.09 16.18
N PHE A 19 1.00 -13.96 16.02
CA PHE A 19 -0.45 -13.97 15.77
C PHE A 19 -0.81 -14.72 14.48
N ALA A 20 -0.06 -14.51 13.41
CA ALA A 20 -0.28 -15.17 12.14
C ALA A 20 -0.15 -16.70 12.25
N PHE A 21 0.82 -17.19 12.99
CA PHE A 21 0.99 -18.63 13.25
C PHE A 21 -0.15 -19.21 14.09
N ARG A 22 -0.57 -18.47 15.12
CA ARG A 22 -1.63 -18.93 16.02
C ARG A 22 -3.01 -18.98 15.34
N ASN A 23 -3.26 -18.12 14.38
CA ASN A 23 -4.57 -17.97 13.75
C ASN A 23 -4.45 -17.88 12.22
N SER A 24 -4.10 -19.01 11.60
CA SER A 24 -3.89 -19.09 10.15
C SER A 24 -5.16 -18.83 9.32
N GLY A 25 -6.35 -19.07 9.91
CA GLY A 25 -7.63 -18.86 9.21
C GLY A 25 -8.02 -17.39 8.99
N VAL A 26 -7.37 -16.44 9.67
CA VAL A 26 -7.68 -15.00 9.57
C VAL A 26 -6.67 -14.26 8.69
N GLN A 27 -5.85 -14.96 7.93
CA GLN A 27 -4.82 -14.37 7.08
C GLN A 27 -5.43 -13.63 5.88
N GLN A 28 -5.35 -12.30 5.90
CA GLN A 28 -5.70 -11.43 4.78
C GLN A 28 -4.44 -10.84 4.14
N ALA A 29 -4.55 -10.46 2.87
CA ALA A 29 -3.45 -9.82 2.12
C ALA A 29 -2.90 -8.57 2.85
N GLY A 30 -3.77 -7.79 3.49
CA GLY A 30 -3.38 -6.62 4.30
C GLY A 30 -2.45 -6.96 5.45
N TYR A 31 -2.64 -8.07 6.15
CA TYR A 31 -1.73 -8.49 7.22
C TYR A 31 -0.35 -8.91 6.67
N THR A 32 -0.31 -9.50 5.49
CA THR A 32 0.95 -9.83 4.84
C THR A 32 1.69 -8.56 4.44
N LEU A 33 1.00 -7.61 3.82
CA LEU A 33 1.56 -6.30 3.48
C LEU A 33 2.07 -5.57 4.72
N HIS A 34 1.30 -5.54 5.81
CA HIS A 34 1.70 -4.93 7.08
C HIS A 34 3.04 -5.51 7.61
N ARG A 35 3.18 -6.84 7.60
CA ARG A 35 4.44 -7.49 8.03
C ARG A 35 5.62 -7.16 7.12
N LEU A 36 5.39 -7.05 5.82
CA LEU A 36 6.43 -6.63 4.86
C LEU A 36 6.86 -5.18 5.11
N LEU A 37 5.91 -4.29 5.38
CA LEU A 37 6.21 -2.90 5.75
C LEU A 37 7.02 -2.82 7.05
N LEU A 38 6.64 -3.56 8.09
CA LEU A 38 7.38 -3.64 9.35
C LEU A 38 8.81 -4.16 9.12
N PHE A 39 8.98 -5.17 8.26
CA PHE A 39 10.31 -5.67 7.90
C PHE A 39 11.19 -4.55 7.32
N TRP A 40 10.69 -3.81 6.34
CA TRP A 40 11.45 -2.70 5.75
C TRP A 40 11.70 -1.55 6.72
N MET A 41 10.74 -1.26 7.61
CA MET A 41 10.91 -0.21 8.62
C MET A 41 12.09 -0.46 9.58
N MET A 42 12.54 -1.70 9.71
CA MET A 42 13.76 -2.02 10.49
C MET A 42 15.04 -1.48 9.83
N PHE A 43 15.04 -1.28 8.53
CA PHE A 43 16.22 -0.83 7.76
C PHE A 43 16.09 0.62 7.28
N LEU A 44 14.89 1.19 7.37
CA LEU A 44 14.65 2.59 7.02
C LEU A 44 15.09 3.50 8.16
N PRO A 45 15.56 4.74 7.86
CA PRO A 45 15.89 5.73 8.87
C PRO A 45 14.65 6.34 9.54
N SER A 46 13.77 5.47 10.06
CA SER A 46 12.45 5.83 10.62
C SER A 46 12.54 6.54 11.97
N ASN A 47 13.74 6.63 12.54
CA ASN A 47 14.04 7.33 13.78
C ASN A 47 14.59 8.76 13.60
N GLU A 48 14.80 9.23 12.36
CA GLU A 48 15.43 10.54 12.12
C GLU A 48 14.46 11.72 12.30
N HIS A 49 13.15 11.50 12.09
CA HIS A 49 12.13 12.54 12.19
C HIS A 49 10.93 12.05 13.02
N PHE A 50 10.31 12.99 13.78
CA PHE A 50 9.08 12.74 14.55
C PHE A 50 9.17 11.59 15.57
N SER A 51 10.37 11.27 16.06
CA SER A 51 10.61 10.24 17.08
C SER A 51 11.20 10.83 18.35
N ILE A 52 11.06 10.14 19.49
CA ILE A 52 11.73 10.49 20.74
C ILE A 52 13.25 10.37 20.57
N ASP A 53 13.70 9.40 19.76
CA ASP A 53 15.11 9.19 19.45
C ASP A 53 15.69 10.41 18.71
N SER A 54 14.94 10.98 17.76
CA SER A 54 15.31 12.23 17.07
C SER A 54 15.36 13.43 18.01
N TYR A 55 14.37 13.59 18.88
CA TYR A 55 14.31 14.66 19.85
C TYR A 55 15.51 14.63 20.82
N ASN A 56 15.86 13.46 21.33
CA ASN A 56 17.02 13.29 22.20
C ASN A 56 18.34 13.57 21.48
N LYS A 57 18.45 13.23 20.19
CA LYS A 57 19.62 13.51 19.35
C LYS A 57 19.81 15.01 19.11
N ILE A 58 18.74 15.75 18.84
CA ILE A 58 18.75 17.20 18.64
C ILE A 58 19.22 17.92 19.90
N ASN A 59 18.79 17.47 21.06
CA ASN A 59 19.17 18.08 22.35
C ASN A 59 20.61 17.75 22.77
N SER A 60 21.22 16.72 22.19
CA SER A 60 22.60 16.29 22.54
C SER A 60 23.68 16.76 21.56
N THR A 61 23.30 17.28 20.39
CA THR A 61 24.25 17.66 19.35
C THR A 61 23.89 19.06 18.83
N SER A 62 24.87 19.97 18.79
CA SER A 62 24.75 21.28 18.14
C SER A 62 24.35 21.08 16.67
N VAL A 63 23.31 21.81 16.25
CA VAL A 63 22.64 21.75 14.97
C VAL A 63 23.60 22.13 13.83
N ASP A 64 24.28 21.14 13.28
CA ASP A 64 24.81 21.26 11.92
C ASP A 64 23.87 20.51 10.99
N GLY A 65 23.36 21.25 9.99
CA GLY A 65 22.24 20.93 9.12
C GLY A 65 22.24 19.51 8.53
N MET A 66 21.54 18.59 9.17
CA MET A 66 21.28 17.27 8.63
C MET A 66 20.08 17.29 7.71
N THR A 67 20.28 17.70 6.47
CA THR A 67 19.46 17.22 5.36
C THR A 67 19.96 15.82 4.98
N SER A 68 19.60 14.81 5.75
CA SER A 68 19.88 13.44 5.36
C SER A 68 18.98 13.10 4.16
N SER A 69 19.59 12.91 3.01
CA SER A 69 18.85 12.38 1.86
C SER A 69 18.40 10.96 2.20
N ILE A 70 17.07 10.74 2.22
CA ILE A 70 16.44 9.44 2.54
C ILE A 70 16.69 8.41 1.41
N ASN A 71 17.69 8.58 0.61
CA ASN A 71 18.07 7.67 -0.45
C ASN A 71 18.89 6.50 0.13
N SER A 72 18.20 5.56 0.76
CA SER A 72 18.81 4.32 1.22
C SER A 72 18.43 3.16 0.30
N ILE A 73 19.28 2.13 0.27
CA ILE A 73 18.98 0.88 -0.46
C ILE A 73 17.70 0.24 0.08
N ALA A 74 17.38 0.43 1.36
CA ALA A 74 16.15 -0.04 1.98
C ALA A 74 14.91 0.68 1.42
N THR A 75 14.99 1.99 1.19
CA THR A 75 13.91 2.75 0.53
C THR A 75 13.67 2.23 -0.88
N PHE A 76 14.74 1.99 -1.65
CA PHE A 76 14.61 1.40 -2.98
C PHE A 76 13.99 0.00 -2.93
N GLY A 77 14.46 -0.86 -2.01
CA GLY A 77 13.93 -2.21 -1.82
C GLY A 77 12.45 -2.23 -1.46
N LEU A 78 12.00 -1.33 -0.55
CA LEU A 78 10.59 -1.16 -0.20
C LEU A 78 9.74 -0.77 -1.43
N LEU A 79 10.17 0.24 -2.19
CA LEU A 79 9.46 0.71 -3.38
C LEU A 79 9.40 -0.36 -4.46
N LEU A 80 10.51 -1.09 -4.66
CA LEU A 80 10.57 -2.21 -5.59
C LEU A 80 9.59 -3.32 -5.19
N GLN A 81 9.58 -3.69 -3.91
CA GLN A 81 8.66 -4.72 -3.41
C GLN A 81 7.20 -4.33 -3.56
N LEU A 82 6.84 -3.08 -3.22
CA LEU A 82 5.48 -2.57 -3.45
C LEU A 82 5.11 -2.62 -4.93
N SER A 83 6.02 -2.20 -5.81
CA SER A 83 5.79 -2.26 -7.25
C SER A 83 5.56 -3.68 -7.75
N LEU A 84 6.35 -4.64 -7.26
CA LEU A 84 6.19 -6.06 -7.61
C LEU A 84 4.84 -6.62 -7.12
N ILE A 85 4.39 -6.26 -5.92
CA ILE A 85 3.07 -6.68 -5.41
C ILE A 85 1.97 -6.27 -6.39
N TYR A 86 1.93 -5.01 -6.83
CA TYR A 86 0.93 -4.53 -7.79
C TYR A 86 1.08 -5.20 -9.16
N GLN A 87 2.30 -5.41 -9.65
CA GLN A 87 2.56 -6.12 -10.90
C GLN A 87 2.00 -7.55 -10.86
N PHE A 88 2.28 -8.29 -9.79
CA PHE A 88 1.74 -9.63 -9.61
C PHE A 88 0.21 -9.61 -9.46
N THR A 89 -0.34 -8.69 -8.67
CA THR A 89 -1.80 -8.55 -8.50
C THR A 89 -2.49 -8.31 -9.83
N SER A 90 -1.96 -7.43 -10.67
CA SER A 90 -2.51 -7.18 -12.01
C SER A 90 -2.37 -8.40 -12.94
N SER A 91 -1.27 -9.15 -12.81
CA SER A 91 -1.01 -10.35 -13.63
C SER A 91 -1.94 -11.51 -13.30
N PHE A 92 -2.46 -11.58 -12.07
CA PHE A 92 -3.48 -12.58 -11.70
C PHE A 92 -4.90 -12.21 -12.16
N LYS A 93 -5.14 -10.98 -12.59
CA LYS A 93 -6.43 -10.51 -13.10
C LYS A 93 -6.66 -10.91 -14.57
N VAL A 94 -6.48 -12.20 -14.88
CA VAL A 94 -6.64 -12.74 -16.23
C VAL A 94 -8.07 -13.16 -16.58
N ASN A 95 -8.97 -13.22 -15.59
CA ASN A 95 -10.35 -13.59 -15.84
C ASN A 95 -11.03 -12.61 -16.79
N PRO A 96 -11.85 -13.06 -17.77
CA PRO A 96 -12.57 -12.21 -18.72
C PRO A 96 -13.34 -11.05 -18.08
N LYS A 97 -13.84 -11.22 -16.86
CA LYS A 97 -14.51 -10.15 -16.10
C LYS A 97 -13.64 -8.93 -15.83
N TRP A 98 -12.31 -9.09 -15.76
CA TRP A 98 -11.36 -8.00 -15.61
C TRP A 98 -10.94 -7.39 -16.94
N THR A 99 -10.70 -8.24 -17.94
CA THR A 99 -10.01 -7.83 -19.17
C THR A 99 -10.96 -7.61 -20.36
N VAL A 100 -11.98 -8.41 -20.52
CA VAL A 100 -12.91 -8.37 -21.65
C VAL A 100 -14.19 -7.63 -21.25
N ASP A 101 -14.97 -8.21 -20.35
CA ASP A 101 -16.30 -7.71 -19.99
C ASP A 101 -16.23 -6.43 -19.18
N GLY A 102 -15.16 -6.28 -18.35
CA GLY A 102 -15.02 -5.14 -17.45
C GLY A 102 -16.07 -5.14 -16.33
N SER A 103 -16.59 -6.31 -15.94
CA SER A 103 -17.66 -6.42 -14.93
C SER A 103 -17.17 -6.74 -13.53
N ALA A 104 -15.85 -6.86 -13.30
CA ALA A 104 -15.33 -7.32 -12.02
C ALA A 104 -15.71 -6.39 -10.86
N ILE A 105 -15.65 -5.07 -11.02
CA ILE A 105 -16.05 -4.10 -9.98
C ILE A 105 -17.53 -4.28 -9.62
N TYR A 106 -18.41 -4.56 -10.58
CA TYR A 106 -19.81 -4.84 -10.30
C TYR A 106 -19.95 -6.00 -9.30
N TYR A 107 -19.21 -7.10 -9.50
CA TYR A 107 -19.24 -8.23 -8.56
C TYR A 107 -18.62 -7.91 -7.21
N VAL A 108 -17.56 -7.09 -7.16
CA VAL A 108 -16.95 -6.64 -5.90
C VAL A 108 -17.96 -5.81 -5.11
N LEU A 109 -18.65 -4.86 -5.72
CA LEU A 109 -19.63 -4.00 -5.07
C LEU A 109 -20.88 -4.75 -4.58
N ASN A 110 -21.21 -5.90 -5.20
CA ASN A 110 -22.27 -6.79 -4.74
C ASN A 110 -21.82 -7.78 -3.65
N ASN A 111 -20.52 -7.86 -3.34
CA ASN A 111 -20.02 -8.82 -2.37
C ASN A 111 -19.97 -8.21 -0.98
N LYS A 112 -20.86 -8.67 -0.09
CA LYS A 112 -20.97 -8.21 1.31
C LYS A 112 -19.69 -8.37 2.13
N ALA A 113 -18.77 -9.23 1.72
CA ALA A 113 -17.49 -9.41 2.41
C ALA A 113 -16.51 -8.25 2.17
N PHE A 114 -16.68 -7.48 1.09
CA PHE A 114 -15.78 -6.39 0.72
C PHE A 114 -16.39 -5.01 0.89
N VAL A 115 -17.69 -4.88 0.72
CA VAL A 115 -18.35 -3.57 0.72
C VAL A 115 -19.53 -3.57 1.66
N TYR A 116 -19.66 -2.49 2.44
CA TYR A 116 -20.85 -2.26 3.26
C TYR A 116 -22.09 -2.16 2.35
N GLU A 117 -23.05 -3.06 2.54
CA GLU A 117 -24.15 -3.34 1.62
C GLU A 117 -24.93 -2.09 1.16
N PRO A 118 -25.40 -1.18 2.04
CA PRO A 118 -26.12 0.00 1.60
C PRO A 118 -25.30 0.90 0.67
N PHE A 119 -24.01 1.08 0.96
CA PHE A 119 -23.15 1.96 0.17
C PHE A 119 -22.78 1.35 -1.17
N GLY A 120 -22.34 0.10 -1.20
CA GLY A 120 -21.89 -0.56 -2.43
C GLY A 120 -23.02 -0.81 -3.40
N ARG A 121 -24.07 -1.53 -2.96
CA ARG A 121 -25.16 -1.94 -3.81
C ARG A 121 -26.18 -0.82 -4.04
N ASP A 122 -26.66 -0.20 -2.98
CA ASP A 122 -27.80 0.68 -3.06
C ASP A 122 -27.44 2.11 -3.54
N ILE A 123 -26.21 2.54 -3.29
CA ILE A 123 -25.71 3.85 -3.74
C ILE A 123 -24.87 3.70 -5.00
N LEU A 124 -23.71 3.06 -4.92
CA LEU A 124 -22.76 3.07 -6.03
C LEU A 124 -23.33 2.39 -7.29
N LEU A 125 -23.91 1.20 -7.18
CA LEU A 125 -24.46 0.50 -8.35
C LEU A 125 -25.68 1.20 -8.95
N LYS A 126 -26.43 1.95 -8.16
CA LYS A 126 -27.57 2.72 -8.67
C LYS A 126 -27.14 3.89 -9.57
N TYR A 127 -26.01 4.54 -9.24
CA TYR A 127 -25.55 5.75 -9.95
C TYR A 127 -24.46 5.46 -11.00
N LEU A 128 -23.76 4.33 -10.90
CA LEU A 128 -22.71 3.96 -11.86
C LEU A 128 -23.31 3.19 -13.03
N SER A 129 -23.22 3.76 -14.23
CA SER A 129 -23.63 3.06 -15.45
C SER A 129 -22.74 1.82 -15.70
N PRO A 130 -23.25 0.77 -16.40
CA PRO A 130 -22.44 -0.39 -16.77
C PRO A 130 -21.18 -0.03 -17.56
N PHE A 131 -21.26 0.99 -18.39
CA PHE A 131 -20.12 1.53 -19.14
C PHE A 131 -19.04 2.09 -18.22
N LEU A 132 -19.44 2.89 -17.23
CA LEU A 132 -18.50 3.46 -16.25
C LEU A 132 -17.85 2.39 -15.38
N LEU A 133 -18.63 1.39 -14.95
CA LEU A 133 -18.11 0.21 -14.22
C LEU A 133 -17.06 -0.55 -15.04
N SER A 134 -17.28 -0.71 -16.34
CA SER A 134 -16.33 -1.35 -17.25
C SER A 134 -15.04 -0.53 -17.38
N ILE A 135 -15.13 0.78 -17.54
CA ILE A 135 -13.96 1.66 -17.56
C ILE A 135 -13.18 1.55 -16.25
N LEU A 136 -13.84 1.68 -15.11
CA LEU A 136 -13.20 1.58 -13.80
C LEU A 136 -12.52 0.22 -13.60
N THR A 137 -13.16 -0.88 -14.02
CA THR A 137 -12.57 -2.22 -13.94
C THR A 137 -11.28 -2.33 -14.76
N LYS A 138 -11.31 -1.89 -16.01
CA LYS A 138 -10.13 -1.94 -16.90
C LYS A 138 -9.04 -0.99 -16.42
N SER A 139 -9.41 0.22 -15.98
CA SER A 139 -8.49 1.20 -15.42
C SER A 139 -7.77 0.67 -14.19
N THR A 140 -8.43 -0.11 -13.33
CA THR A 140 -7.80 -0.77 -12.18
C THR A 140 -6.65 -1.67 -12.61
N VAL A 141 -6.86 -2.53 -13.60
CA VAL A 141 -5.81 -3.44 -14.11
C VAL A 141 -4.64 -2.67 -14.70
N TRP A 142 -4.92 -1.62 -15.50
CA TRP A 142 -3.90 -0.76 -16.10
C TRP A 142 -3.11 0.01 -15.04
N LEU A 143 -3.81 0.59 -14.07
CA LEU A 143 -3.20 1.36 -12.99
C LEU A 143 -2.27 0.48 -12.17
N GLU A 144 -2.70 -0.69 -11.72
CA GLU A 144 -1.85 -1.62 -10.96
C GLU A 144 -0.64 -2.10 -11.76
N ARG A 145 -0.75 -2.22 -13.08
CA ARG A 145 0.35 -2.66 -13.94
C ARG A 145 1.39 -1.58 -14.21
N PHE A 146 0.98 -0.34 -14.42
CA PHE A 146 1.88 0.71 -14.90
C PHE A 146 2.20 1.80 -13.88
N ALA A 147 1.25 2.21 -13.03
CA ALA A 147 1.49 3.29 -12.08
C ALA A 147 2.62 3.01 -11.07
N PRO A 148 2.87 1.76 -10.61
CA PRO A 148 4.02 1.47 -9.75
C PRO A 148 5.36 1.82 -10.38
N LEU A 149 5.48 1.71 -11.71
CA LEU A 149 6.72 2.03 -12.43
C LEU A 149 7.02 3.52 -12.44
N PHE A 150 5.98 4.37 -12.35
CA PHE A 150 6.14 5.84 -12.33
C PHE A 150 6.91 6.32 -11.09
N ILE A 151 6.90 5.54 -9.99
CA ILE A 151 7.63 5.90 -8.78
C ILE A 151 9.14 5.99 -9.02
N PHE A 152 9.67 5.18 -9.95
CA PHE A 152 11.10 5.15 -10.29
C PHE A 152 11.52 6.21 -11.32
N VAL A 153 10.56 6.86 -11.99
CA VAL A 153 10.83 7.83 -13.03
C VAL A 153 10.48 9.24 -12.56
N TYR A 154 11.49 10.07 -12.35
CA TYR A 154 11.30 11.50 -12.10
C TYR A 154 11.05 12.20 -13.46
N PRO A 155 10.01 12.99 -13.69
CA PRO A 155 9.02 13.57 -12.76
C PRO A 155 7.71 12.78 -12.58
N LEU A 156 7.55 11.61 -13.20
CA LEU A 156 6.30 10.82 -13.17
C LEU A 156 5.92 10.31 -11.76
N ARG A 157 6.86 10.36 -10.82
CA ARG A 157 6.66 9.95 -9.42
C ARG A 157 5.42 10.56 -8.79
N TYR A 158 5.24 11.88 -8.95
CA TYR A 158 4.10 12.59 -8.35
C TYR A 158 2.77 12.15 -8.98
N LEU A 159 2.75 11.92 -10.29
CA LEU A 159 1.58 11.37 -10.97
C LEU A 159 1.25 9.96 -10.45
N GLY A 160 2.25 9.09 -10.29
CA GLY A 160 2.06 7.75 -9.74
C GLY A 160 1.45 7.78 -8.34
N VAL A 161 2.00 8.61 -7.45
CA VAL A 161 1.47 8.77 -6.08
C VAL A 161 0.02 9.28 -6.10
N PHE A 162 -0.27 10.29 -6.92
CA PHE A 162 -1.62 10.85 -7.04
C PHE A 162 -2.63 9.81 -7.54
N LEU A 163 -2.26 9.04 -8.57
CA LEU A 163 -3.08 7.95 -9.10
C LEU A 163 -3.37 6.87 -8.05
N PHE A 164 -2.36 6.50 -7.25
CA PHE A 164 -2.56 5.51 -6.17
C PHE A 164 -3.42 6.05 -5.04
N ILE A 165 -3.27 7.31 -4.65
CA ILE A 165 -4.15 7.93 -3.65
C ILE A 165 -5.59 7.90 -4.16
N GLY A 166 -5.85 8.34 -5.39
CA GLY A 166 -7.18 8.30 -5.99
C GLY A 166 -7.75 6.89 -6.08
N PHE A 167 -6.93 5.91 -6.44
CA PHE A 167 -7.31 4.51 -6.52
C PHE A 167 -7.74 3.94 -5.15
N HIS A 168 -6.98 4.20 -4.10
CA HIS A 168 -7.31 3.71 -2.76
C HIS A 168 -8.43 4.46 -2.06
N LEU A 169 -8.69 5.72 -2.43
CA LEU A 169 -9.84 6.47 -1.93
C LEU A 169 -11.14 6.13 -2.67
N GLY A 170 -11.03 5.59 -3.89
CA GLY A 170 -12.17 5.21 -4.72
C GLY A 170 -12.62 3.76 -4.56
N LEU A 171 -11.84 2.94 -3.86
CA LEU A 171 -12.14 1.55 -3.51
C LEU A 171 -12.46 1.42 -2.03
#